data_73fc23e2f549664b5175d08166cf8f85
#
_entry.id   73fc23e2f549664b5175d08166cf8f85
#
_cell.length_a   1.000
_cell.length_b   1.000
_cell.length_c   1.000
_cell.angle_alpha   90.00
_cell.angle_beta   90.00
_cell.angle_gamma   90.00
#
_symmetry.space_group_name_H-M   'P 1'
#
loop_
_entity.id
_entity.type
_entity.pdbx_description
1 polymer ?
#
loop_
_entity_poly.entity_id
_entity_poly.type
_entity_poly.pdbx_seq_one_letter_code
_entity_poly.pdbx_strand_id
1 'polypeptide(L)'
;MFVPFVLRFEGRRPQARELVLLATMTALAVAGRAAFYWLPQCKPVCAIVILTAVAFTPEAGFVTGAAAGLISNFFFGQGPWTPWQMLGFGLVGFVGGVLFSGRRVRLVPLLLYGFLSVFVLYGVLLDTASMLMYNAAPSWQLWLATCASGVVFNLIHAGSTAVFLLLLYQPLLSKLARVKEKYGLLE
;
A
#
# COMPACT_ATOMS: atom_id res chain seq x y z
N MET A 1 -11.34 8.81 -9.41
CA MET A 1 -10.04 8.17 -9.24
C MET A 1 -10.13 6.79 -8.56
N PHE A 2 -10.92 6.61 -7.47
CA PHE A 2 -11.11 5.32 -6.78
C PHE A 2 -12.27 4.47 -7.33
N VAL A 3 -13.22 5.11 -8.01
CA VAL A 3 -14.48 4.51 -8.47
C VAL A 3 -14.34 3.16 -9.20
N PRO A 4 -13.43 3.00 -10.19
CA PRO A 4 -13.31 1.72 -10.88
C PRO A 4 -12.92 0.55 -9.98
N PHE A 5 -12.07 0.80 -8.97
CA PHE A 5 -11.60 -0.24 -8.04
C PHE A 5 -12.69 -0.62 -7.05
N VAL A 6 -13.45 0.37 -6.54
CA VAL A 6 -14.57 0.13 -5.63
C VAL A 6 -15.71 -0.59 -6.34
N LEU A 7 -16.09 -0.15 -7.54
CA LEU A 7 -17.15 -0.79 -8.34
C LEU A 7 -16.80 -2.25 -8.68
N ARG A 8 -15.53 -2.52 -9.02
CA ARG A 8 -15.09 -3.88 -9.30
C ARG A 8 -15.13 -4.76 -8.05
N PHE A 9 -14.77 -4.21 -6.90
CA PHE A 9 -14.86 -4.90 -5.62
C PHE A 9 -16.31 -5.16 -5.22
N GLU A 10 -17.19 -4.15 -5.29
CA GLU A 10 -18.62 -4.27 -4.99
C GLU A 10 -19.34 -5.21 -5.97
N GLY A 11 -18.99 -5.20 -7.25
CA GLY A 11 -19.56 -6.08 -8.26
C GLY A 11 -19.35 -7.57 -7.98
N ARG A 12 -18.35 -7.93 -7.17
CA ARG A 12 -18.11 -9.30 -6.69
C ARG A 12 -19.02 -9.69 -5.52
N ARG A 13 -19.82 -8.77 -4.95
CA ARG A 13 -20.67 -8.98 -3.76
C ARG A 13 -19.88 -9.59 -2.61
N PRO A 14 -18.92 -8.86 -2.03
CA PRO A 14 -18.02 -9.38 -1.00
C PRO A 14 -18.85 -9.87 0.22
N GLN A 15 -18.47 -11.02 0.74
CA GLN A 15 -19.11 -11.55 1.93
C GLN A 15 -18.69 -10.73 3.16
N ALA A 16 -19.53 -10.72 4.20
CA ALA A 16 -19.24 -10.03 5.46
C ALA A 16 -17.86 -10.46 6.06
N ARG A 17 -17.48 -11.72 5.89
CA ARG A 17 -16.20 -12.25 6.36
C ARG A 17 -15.00 -11.62 5.62
N GLU A 18 -15.15 -11.35 4.33
CA GLU A 18 -14.12 -10.66 3.52
C GLU A 18 -13.94 -9.22 3.99
N LEU A 19 -15.03 -8.51 4.28
CA LEU A 19 -14.98 -7.15 4.81
C LEU A 19 -14.29 -7.11 6.18
N VAL A 20 -14.58 -8.06 7.07
CA VAL A 20 -13.91 -8.18 8.38
C VAL A 20 -12.42 -8.44 8.20
N LEU A 21 -12.02 -9.29 7.25
CA LEU A 21 -10.62 -9.53 6.95
C LEU A 21 -9.91 -8.26 6.45
N LEU A 22 -10.50 -7.56 5.48
CA LEU A 22 -9.92 -6.32 4.96
C LEU A 22 -9.83 -5.23 6.03
N ALA A 23 -10.85 -5.11 6.88
CA ALA A 23 -10.82 -4.21 8.04
C ALA A 23 -9.70 -4.58 9.01
N THR A 24 -9.47 -5.87 9.27
CA THR A 24 -8.38 -6.36 10.13
C THR A 24 -7.01 -6.04 9.53
N MET A 25 -6.82 -6.27 8.23
CA MET A 25 -5.57 -5.96 7.55
C MET A 25 -5.31 -4.45 7.49
N THR A 26 -6.37 -3.66 7.29
CA THR A 26 -6.31 -2.20 7.36
C THR A 26 -5.91 -1.73 8.78
N ALA A 27 -6.54 -2.28 9.81
CA ALA A 27 -6.22 -1.96 11.20
C ALA A 27 -4.76 -2.32 11.54
N LEU A 28 -4.27 -3.48 11.05
CA LEU A 28 -2.88 -3.88 11.21
C LEU A 28 -1.92 -2.90 10.53
N ALA A 29 -2.25 -2.44 9.31
CA ALA A 29 -1.45 -1.45 8.58
C ALA A 29 -1.42 -0.09 9.30
N VAL A 30 -2.56 0.37 9.83
CA VAL A 30 -2.68 1.60 10.61
C VAL A 30 -1.91 1.50 11.92
N ALA A 31 -2.09 0.40 12.66
CA ALA A 31 -1.37 0.14 13.91
C ALA A 31 0.15 0.06 13.69
N GLY A 32 0.58 -0.61 12.62
CA GLY A 32 1.98 -0.64 12.22
C GLY A 32 2.53 0.76 11.91
N ARG A 33 1.77 1.59 11.20
CA ARG A 33 2.15 2.98 10.94
C ARG A 33 2.27 3.79 12.24
N ALA A 34 1.39 3.56 13.20
CA ALA A 34 1.41 4.22 14.50
C ALA A 34 2.59 3.74 15.37
N ALA A 35 2.85 2.43 15.42
CA ALA A 35 3.95 1.85 16.19
C ALA A 35 5.33 2.40 15.79
N PHE A 36 5.50 2.72 14.51
CA PHE A 36 6.73 3.30 13.97
C PHE A 36 6.62 4.82 13.73
N TYR A 37 5.77 5.52 14.49
CA TYR A 37 5.54 6.95 14.34
C TYR A 37 6.85 7.78 14.40
N TRP A 38 7.72 7.44 15.34
CA TRP A 38 8.98 8.14 15.60
C TRP A 38 10.04 7.98 14.51
N LEU A 39 9.91 6.98 13.65
CA LEU A 39 10.85 6.72 12.56
C LEU A 39 10.32 7.33 11.25
N PRO A 40 10.91 8.43 10.76
CA PRO A 40 10.49 9.03 9.50
C PRO A 40 10.56 8.01 8.36
N GLN A 41 9.47 7.92 7.59
CA GLN A 41 9.33 7.02 6.43
C GLN A 41 9.55 5.51 6.69
N CYS A 42 9.95 5.08 7.90
CA CYS A 42 10.10 3.67 8.24
C CYS A 42 8.76 3.10 8.73
N LYS A 43 7.94 2.59 7.82
CA LYS A 43 6.57 2.13 8.10
C LYS A 43 6.28 0.78 7.44
N PRO A 44 5.61 -0.17 8.12
CA PRO A 44 5.23 -1.47 7.55
C PRO A 44 4.01 -1.43 6.62
N VAL A 45 3.35 -0.27 6.45
CA VAL A 45 2.07 -0.15 5.76
C VAL A 45 2.09 -0.76 4.37
N CYS A 46 3.07 -0.40 3.52
CA CYS A 46 3.17 -0.93 2.16
C CYS A 46 3.43 -2.45 2.14
N ALA A 47 4.25 -2.97 3.06
CA ALA A 47 4.49 -4.40 3.17
C ALA A 47 3.21 -5.17 3.51
N ILE A 48 2.42 -4.68 4.47
CA ILE A 48 1.14 -5.30 4.86
C ILE A 48 0.15 -5.25 3.70
N VAL A 49 0.04 -4.12 3.00
CA VAL A 49 -0.83 -3.93 1.84
C VAL A 49 -0.45 -4.88 0.70
N ILE A 50 0.84 -4.99 0.38
CA ILE A 50 1.35 -5.92 -0.65
C ILE A 50 1.04 -7.37 -0.26
N LEU A 51 1.32 -7.78 0.98
CA LEU A 51 1.06 -9.14 1.44
C LEU A 51 -0.43 -9.48 1.46
N THR A 52 -1.30 -8.50 1.75
CA THR A 52 -2.76 -8.66 1.63
C THR A 52 -3.15 -8.92 0.18
N ALA A 53 -2.65 -8.13 -0.76
CA ALA A 53 -2.92 -8.30 -2.19
C ALA A 53 -2.43 -9.66 -2.72
N VAL A 54 -1.24 -10.07 -2.30
CA VAL A 54 -0.63 -11.37 -2.67
C VAL A 54 -1.43 -12.55 -2.15
N ALA A 55 -1.91 -12.47 -0.91
CA ALA A 55 -2.68 -13.54 -0.28
C ALA A 55 -4.08 -13.69 -0.87
N PHE A 56 -4.67 -12.59 -1.27
CA PHE A 56 -6.07 -12.55 -1.71
C PHE A 56 -6.19 -12.10 -3.17
N THR A 57 -6.48 -10.82 -3.41
CA THR A 57 -6.70 -10.29 -4.76
C THR A 57 -6.10 -8.88 -4.89
N PRO A 58 -5.86 -8.42 -6.13
CA PRO A 58 -5.41 -7.04 -6.37
C PRO A 58 -6.34 -6.00 -5.76
N GLU A 59 -7.66 -6.22 -5.86
CA GLU A 59 -8.67 -5.30 -5.33
C GLU A 59 -8.63 -5.25 -3.80
N ALA A 60 -8.42 -6.40 -3.14
CA ALA A 60 -8.25 -6.47 -1.69
C ALA A 60 -7.05 -5.63 -1.22
N GLY A 61 -5.94 -5.72 -1.95
CA GLY A 61 -4.76 -4.88 -1.70
C GLY A 61 -5.04 -3.40 -1.90
N PHE A 62 -5.75 -3.05 -2.99
CA PHE A 62 -6.13 -1.66 -3.24
C PHE A 62 -6.99 -1.08 -2.12
N VAL A 63 -8.07 -1.77 -1.75
CA VAL A 63 -9.00 -1.33 -0.70
C VAL A 63 -8.29 -1.20 0.64
N THR A 64 -7.47 -2.20 1.02
CA THR A 64 -6.68 -2.15 2.26
C THR A 64 -5.72 -0.96 2.28
N GLY A 65 -5.01 -0.71 1.17
CA GLY A 65 -4.06 0.40 1.06
C GLY A 65 -4.75 1.77 1.12
N ALA A 66 -5.83 1.94 0.36
CA ALA A 66 -6.60 3.17 0.36
C ALA A 66 -7.23 3.46 1.73
N ALA A 67 -7.84 2.46 2.35
CA ALA A 67 -8.42 2.58 3.70
C ALA A 67 -7.35 2.85 4.76
N ALA A 68 -6.17 2.20 4.68
CA ALA A 68 -5.06 2.48 5.59
C ALA A 68 -4.55 3.92 5.46
N GLY A 69 -4.46 4.46 4.25
CA GLY A 69 -4.12 5.86 4.00
C GLY A 69 -5.12 6.82 4.66
N LEU A 70 -6.41 6.60 4.41
CA LEU A 70 -7.48 7.43 4.96
C LEU A 70 -7.52 7.38 6.49
N ILE A 71 -7.62 6.17 7.05
CA ILE A 71 -7.83 5.98 8.50
C ILE A 71 -6.61 6.42 9.28
N SER A 72 -5.39 6.10 8.82
CA SER A 72 -4.19 6.55 9.54
C SER A 72 -4.05 8.06 9.57
N ASN A 73 -4.52 8.78 8.56
CA ASN A 73 -4.43 10.23 8.54
C ASN A 73 -5.39 10.93 9.53
N PHE A 74 -6.39 10.24 10.10
CA PHE A 74 -7.12 10.77 11.25
C PHE A 74 -6.23 10.92 12.48
N PHE A 75 -5.18 10.09 12.60
CA PHE A 75 -4.20 10.16 13.69
C PHE A 75 -2.97 11.01 13.34
N PHE A 76 -2.57 11.04 12.07
CA PHE A 76 -1.33 11.70 11.62
C PHE A 76 -1.56 13.04 10.92
N GLY A 77 -2.80 13.47 10.79
CA GLY A 77 -3.23 14.69 10.15
C GLY A 77 -3.82 14.46 8.76
N GLN A 78 -5.04 14.93 8.57
CA GLN A 78 -5.73 15.00 7.30
C GLN A 78 -5.30 16.23 6.51
N GLY A 79 -5.25 16.10 5.20
CA GLY A 79 -4.93 17.21 4.33
C GLY A 79 -5.18 16.89 2.85
N PRO A 80 -4.87 17.81 1.94
CA PRO A 80 -5.06 17.61 0.50
C PRO A 80 -4.20 16.45 -0.06
N TRP A 81 -3.17 16.03 0.68
CA TRP A 81 -2.36 14.86 0.36
C TRP A 81 -3.06 13.52 0.60
N THR A 82 -4.11 13.47 1.43
CA THR A 82 -4.76 12.22 1.81
C THR A 82 -5.27 11.42 0.61
N PRO A 83 -5.98 11.98 -0.37
CA PRO A 83 -6.41 11.23 -1.55
C PRO A 83 -5.25 10.63 -2.36
N TRP A 84 -4.13 11.34 -2.42
CA TRP A 84 -2.93 10.87 -3.12
C TRP A 84 -2.25 9.72 -2.38
N GLN A 85 -2.18 9.79 -1.05
CA GLN A 85 -1.68 8.66 -0.24
C GLN A 85 -2.57 7.44 -0.34
N MET A 86 -3.90 7.62 -0.31
CA MET A 86 -4.86 6.53 -0.52
C MET A 86 -4.61 5.84 -1.87
N LEU A 87 -4.46 6.64 -2.94
CA LEU A 87 -4.17 6.12 -4.27
C LEU A 87 -2.81 5.42 -4.29
N GLY A 88 -1.77 6.04 -3.76
CA GLY A 88 -0.42 5.49 -3.76
C GLY A 88 -0.33 4.14 -3.05
N PHE A 89 -0.85 4.04 -1.82
CA PHE A 89 -0.92 2.77 -1.10
C PHE A 89 -1.80 1.74 -1.80
N GLY A 90 -2.95 2.18 -2.34
CA GLY A 90 -3.84 1.32 -3.10
C GLY A 90 -3.18 0.74 -4.35
N LEU A 91 -2.50 1.57 -5.15
CA LEU A 91 -1.81 1.15 -6.36
C LEU A 91 -0.65 0.20 -6.07
N VAL A 92 0.14 0.45 -5.01
CA VAL A 92 1.20 -0.47 -4.59
C VAL A 92 0.62 -1.85 -4.25
N GLY A 93 -0.51 -1.90 -3.57
CA GLY A 93 -1.21 -3.16 -3.31
C GLY A 93 -1.76 -3.80 -4.58
N PHE A 94 -2.49 -3.03 -5.39
CA PHE A 94 -3.13 -3.52 -6.61
C PHE A 94 -2.13 -4.15 -7.58
N VAL A 95 -1.07 -3.44 -7.93
CA VAL A 95 -0.03 -3.94 -8.85
C VAL A 95 0.68 -5.17 -8.26
N GLY A 96 0.95 -5.18 -6.94
CA GLY A 96 1.48 -6.35 -6.25
C GLY A 96 0.56 -7.57 -6.38
N GLY A 97 -0.74 -7.37 -6.23
CA GLY A 97 -1.73 -8.42 -6.42
C GLY A 97 -1.76 -8.94 -7.87
N VAL A 98 -1.75 -8.06 -8.87
CA VAL A 98 -1.71 -8.44 -10.29
C VAL A 98 -0.48 -9.29 -10.61
N LEU A 99 0.66 -8.97 -10.03
CA LEU A 99 1.92 -9.66 -10.32
C LEU A 99 2.05 -11.00 -9.56
N PHE A 100 1.55 -11.11 -8.34
CA PHE A 100 1.88 -12.19 -7.43
C PHE A 100 0.69 -13.00 -6.90
N SER A 101 -0.55 -12.50 -6.94
CA SER A 101 -1.72 -13.23 -6.45
C SER A 101 -1.96 -14.50 -7.28
N GLY A 102 -2.36 -15.59 -6.61
CA GLY A 102 -2.61 -16.87 -7.24
C GLY A 102 -1.37 -17.59 -7.76
N ARG A 103 -0.17 -17.11 -7.48
CA ARG A 103 1.10 -17.69 -7.93
C ARG A 103 1.95 -18.15 -6.75
N ARG A 104 2.90 -19.06 -7.02
CA ARG A 104 3.94 -19.39 -6.03
C ARG A 104 4.89 -18.21 -5.89
N VAL A 105 4.72 -17.46 -4.83
CA VAL A 105 5.50 -16.24 -4.58
C VAL A 105 6.92 -16.61 -4.16
N ARG A 106 7.91 -16.00 -4.79
CA ARG A 106 9.31 -16.07 -4.38
C ARG A 106 9.68 -14.81 -3.63
N LEU A 107 10.46 -14.94 -2.57
CA LEU A 107 10.82 -13.81 -1.70
C LEU A 107 11.56 -12.71 -2.45
N VAL A 108 12.62 -13.05 -3.21
CA VAL A 108 13.47 -12.03 -3.87
C VAL A 108 12.69 -11.15 -4.85
N PRO A 109 11.89 -11.70 -5.80
CA PRO A 109 11.05 -10.85 -6.66
C PRO A 109 10.06 -9.98 -5.89
N LEU A 110 9.52 -10.47 -4.76
CA LEU A 110 8.61 -9.71 -3.92
C LEU A 110 9.31 -8.53 -3.22
N LEU A 111 10.54 -8.75 -2.72
CA LEU A 111 11.36 -7.68 -2.12
C LEU A 111 11.71 -6.61 -3.15
N LEU A 112 12.15 -7.02 -4.34
CA LEU A 112 12.45 -6.09 -5.45
C LEU A 112 11.20 -5.30 -5.85
N TYR A 113 10.06 -5.96 -5.98
CA TYR A 113 8.80 -5.29 -6.24
C TYR A 113 8.45 -4.28 -5.14
N GLY A 114 8.51 -4.69 -3.88
CA GLY A 114 8.20 -3.82 -2.74
C GLY A 114 9.08 -2.58 -2.72
N PHE A 115 10.38 -2.74 -2.94
CA PHE A 115 11.30 -1.62 -3.03
C PHE A 115 10.98 -0.70 -4.23
N LEU A 116 10.91 -1.25 -5.44
CA LEU A 116 10.71 -0.47 -6.66
C LEU A 116 9.33 0.20 -6.70
N SER A 117 8.27 -0.49 -6.30
CA SER A 117 6.92 0.07 -6.31
C SER A 117 6.77 1.23 -5.32
N VAL A 118 7.40 1.15 -4.16
CA VAL A 118 7.36 2.26 -3.20
C VAL A 118 8.27 3.39 -3.64
N PHE A 119 9.47 3.11 -4.13
CA PHE A 119 10.38 4.16 -4.59
C PHE A 119 9.84 4.91 -5.80
N VAL A 120 9.37 4.18 -6.83
CA VAL A 120 8.95 4.78 -8.11
C VAL A 120 7.46 5.11 -8.08
N LEU A 121 6.58 4.11 -7.87
CA LEU A 121 5.15 4.31 -8.04
C LEU A 121 4.58 5.21 -6.93
N TYR A 122 4.85 4.90 -5.67
CA TYR A 122 4.38 5.71 -4.54
C TYR A 122 5.15 7.03 -4.45
N GLY A 123 6.49 6.99 -4.50
CA GLY A 123 7.35 8.17 -4.34
C GLY A 123 7.07 9.23 -5.41
N VAL A 124 7.15 8.87 -6.69
CA VAL A 124 6.91 9.82 -7.79
C VAL A 124 5.48 10.36 -7.78
N LEU A 125 4.49 9.51 -7.41
CA LEU A 125 3.10 9.96 -7.28
C LEU A 125 2.95 11.02 -6.20
N LEU A 126 3.56 10.82 -5.02
CA LEU A 126 3.47 11.77 -3.90
C LEU A 126 4.29 13.04 -4.15
N ASP A 127 5.45 12.92 -4.77
CA ASP A 127 6.27 14.08 -5.16
C ASP A 127 5.53 14.93 -6.20
N THR A 128 4.90 14.29 -7.20
CA THR A 128 4.05 14.98 -8.18
C THR A 128 2.86 15.66 -7.51
N ALA A 129 2.19 14.97 -6.60
CA ALA A 129 1.09 15.54 -5.82
C ALA A 129 1.54 16.75 -5.01
N SER A 130 2.69 16.67 -4.34
CA SER A 130 3.27 17.78 -3.58
C SER A 130 3.54 18.98 -4.48
N MET A 131 4.15 18.78 -5.64
CA MET A 131 4.36 19.88 -6.60
C MET A 131 3.05 20.54 -6.99
N LEU A 132 2.02 19.75 -7.34
CA LEU A 132 0.73 20.28 -7.80
C LEU A 132 -0.06 20.99 -6.69
N MET A 133 0.07 20.53 -5.43
CA MET A 133 -0.67 21.11 -4.31
C MET A 133 -0.07 22.42 -3.78
N TYR A 134 1.25 22.56 -3.87
CA TYR A 134 1.96 23.66 -3.21
C TYR A 134 2.56 24.68 -4.16
N ASN A 135 2.39 24.53 -5.47
CA ASN A 135 2.93 25.45 -6.45
C ASN A 135 1.88 25.90 -7.45
N ALA A 136 1.76 27.22 -7.62
CA ALA A 136 0.78 27.83 -8.53
C ALA A 136 1.16 27.66 -10.02
N ALA A 137 2.45 27.48 -10.33
CA ALA A 137 2.97 27.35 -11.69
C ALA A 137 3.81 26.06 -11.84
N PRO A 138 3.17 24.90 -12.07
CA PRO A 138 3.89 23.64 -12.28
C PRO A 138 4.77 23.74 -13.53
N SER A 139 6.01 23.26 -13.40
CA SER A 139 6.98 23.17 -14.52
C SER A 139 7.75 21.86 -14.44
N TRP A 140 8.36 21.46 -15.57
CA TRP A 140 9.20 20.27 -15.61
C TRP A 140 10.41 20.37 -14.69
N GLN A 141 11.04 21.54 -14.63
CA GLN A 141 12.19 21.81 -13.76
C GLN A 141 11.80 21.69 -12.28
N LEU A 142 10.63 22.25 -11.91
CA LEU A 142 10.12 22.15 -10.57
C LEU A 142 9.76 20.70 -10.19
N TRP A 143 9.18 19.93 -11.11
CA TRP A 143 8.89 18.52 -10.90
C TRP A 143 10.16 17.72 -10.63
N LEU A 144 11.21 17.90 -11.46
CA LEU A 144 12.50 17.25 -11.25
C LEU A 144 13.11 17.62 -9.89
N ALA A 145 13.07 18.90 -9.53
CA ALA A 145 13.58 19.38 -8.23
C ALA A 145 12.81 18.77 -7.06
N THR A 146 11.47 18.65 -7.17
CA THR A 146 10.63 18.04 -6.12
C THR A 146 10.95 16.55 -5.98
N CYS A 147 11.03 15.81 -7.09
CA CYS A 147 11.41 14.40 -7.06
C CYS A 147 12.84 14.21 -6.50
N ALA A 148 13.80 15.07 -6.89
CA ALA A 148 15.15 15.00 -6.37
C ALA A 148 15.23 15.23 -4.85
N SER A 149 14.44 16.19 -4.33
CA SER A 149 14.36 16.44 -2.88
C SER A 149 13.69 15.30 -2.11
N GLY A 150 12.77 14.57 -2.74
CA GLY A 150 12.07 13.40 -2.17
C GLY A 150 12.90 12.12 -2.13
N VAL A 151 14.00 12.02 -2.90
CA VAL A 151 14.76 10.76 -3.09
C VAL A 151 15.13 10.08 -1.78
N VAL A 152 15.66 10.82 -0.80
CA VAL A 152 16.10 10.24 0.47
C VAL A 152 14.92 9.65 1.25
N PHE A 153 13.80 10.37 1.33
CA PHE A 153 12.58 9.90 2.00
C PHE A 153 12.00 8.69 1.29
N ASN A 154 11.96 8.70 -0.03
CA ASN A 154 11.48 7.60 -0.85
C ASN A 154 12.37 6.35 -0.72
N LEU A 155 13.70 6.52 -0.64
CA LEU A 155 14.65 5.42 -0.39
C LEU A 155 14.44 4.78 0.99
N ILE A 156 14.26 5.59 2.03
CA ILE A 156 14.00 5.08 3.38
C ILE A 156 12.69 4.30 3.40
N HIS A 157 11.64 4.83 2.78
CA HIS A 157 10.34 4.16 2.72
C HIS A 157 10.39 2.85 1.92
N ALA A 158 11.06 2.86 0.78
CA ALA A 158 11.26 1.67 -0.06
C ALA A 158 12.10 0.61 0.65
N GLY A 159 13.22 1.02 1.26
CA GLY A 159 14.09 0.13 2.05
C GLY A 159 13.36 -0.47 3.25
N SER A 160 12.61 0.35 4.00
CA SER A 160 11.80 -0.14 5.12
C SER A 160 10.73 -1.13 4.65
N THR A 161 10.10 -0.88 3.51
CA THR A 161 9.12 -1.81 2.93
C THR A 161 9.75 -3.15 2.61
N ALA A 162 10.95 -3.18 2.00
CA ALA A 162 11.67 -4.42 1.73
C ALA A 162 12.02 -5.18 3.02
N VAL A 163 12.48 -4.46 4.07
CA VAL A 163 12.76 -5.06 5.39
C VAL A 163 11.49 -5.65 6.02
N PHE A 164 10.39 -4.91 6.03
CA PHE A 164 9.13 -5.42 6.59
C PHE A 164 8.54 -6.56 5.74
N LEU A 165 8.70 -6.56 4.42
CA LEU A 165 8.34 -7.71 3.59
C LEU A 165 9.17 -8.94 3.96
N LEU A 166 10.48 -8.80 4.16
CA LEU A 166 11.35 -9.90 4.59
C LEU A 166 10.88 -10.49 5.93
N LEU A 167 10.57 -9.64 6.90
CA LEU A 167 10.16 -10.06 8.24
C LEU A 167 8.75 -10.68 8.27
N LEU A 168 7.82 -10.12 7.48
CA LEU A 168 6.40 -10.49 7.51
C LEU A 168 6.03 -11.54 6.46
N TYR A 169 6.89 -11.82 5.48
CA TYR A 169 6.59 -12.71 4.37
C TYR A 169 6.06 -14.08 4.83
N GLN A 170 6.86 -14.82 5.59
CA GLN A 170 6.45 -16.15 6.03
C GLN A 170 5.34 -16.12 7.09
N PRO A 171 5.46 -15.37 8.21
CA PRO A 171 4.48 -15.44 9.28
C PRO A 171 3.11 -14.90 8.86
N LEU A 172 3.05 -13.87 8.03
CA LEU A 172 1.78 -13.29 7.63
C LEU A 172 1.12 -14.10 6.50
N LEU A 173 1.85 -14.45 5.44
CA LEU A 173 1.28 -15.23 4.34
C LEU A 173 0.78 -16.61 4.79
N SER A 174 1.51 -17.31 5.68
CA SER A 174 1.05 -18.60 6.20
C SER A 174 -0.24 -18.51 7.01
N LYS A 175 -0.40 -17.43 7.78
CA LYS A 175 -1.65 -17.17 8.52
C LYS A 175 -2.79 -16.80 7.57
N LEU A 176 -2.54 -15.93 6.60
CA LEU A 176 -3.55 -15.52 5.62
C LEU A 176 -3.99 -16.69 4.74
N ALA A 177 -3.08 -17.56 4.33
CA ALA A 177 -3.40 -18.77 3.58
C ALA A 177 -4.35 -19.69 4.37
N ARG A 178 -4.08 -19.93 5.66
CA ARG A 178 -4.97 -20.71 6.54
C ARG A 178 -6.34 -20.08 6.71
N VAL A 179 -6.41 -18.74 6.83
CA VAL A 179 -7.67 -18.01 6.93
C VAL A 179 -8.46 -18.13 5.63
N LYS A 180 -7.79 -17.97 4.47
CA LYS A 180 -8.39 -18.13 3.14
C LYS A 180 -9.01 -19.51 2.99
N GLU A 181 -8.25 -20.58 3.29
CA GLU A 181 -8.69 -21.96 3.19
C GLU A 181 -9.84 -22.27 4.15
N LYS A 182 -9.71 -21.86 5.43
CA LYS A 182 -10.72 -22.13 6.47
C LYS A 182 -12.09 -21.51 6.20
N TYR A 183 -12.10 -20.33 5.56
CA TYR A 183 -13.34 -19.56 5.38
C TYR A 183 -13.78 -19.43 3.91
N GLY A 184 -13.06 -20.01 2.95
CA GLY A 184 -13.36 -19.94 1.52
C GLY A 184 -13.41 -18.49 1.02
N LEU A 185 -12.40 -17.67 1.39
CA LEU A 185 -12.42 -16.24 1.13
C LEU A 185 -11.72 -15.88 -0.17
N LEU A 186 -12.34 -14.98 -0.94
CA LEU A 186 -11.70 -14.30 -2.07
C LEU A 186 -11.11 -15.28 -3.11
N GLU A 187 -11.89 -16.30 -3.49
CA GLU A 187 -11.59 -17.20 -4.61
C GLU A 187 -11.87 -16.54 -5.97
#